data_d45e5917bc06c958689873a67c7e080c
#
_entry.id   d45e5917bc06c958689873a67c7e080c
#
_cell.length_a   1.000
_cell.length_b   1.000
_cell.length_c   1.000
_cell.angle_alpha   90.00
_cell.angle_beta   90.00
_cell.angle_gamma   90.00
#
_symmetry.space_group_name_H-M   'P 1'
#
loop_
_entity.id
_entity.type
_entity.pdbx_description
1 polymer ?
#
loop_
_entity_poly.entity_id
_entity_poly.type
_entity_poly.pdbx_seq_one_letter_code
_entity_poly.pdbx_strand_id
1 'polypeptide(L)'
;WGWNPAYTFHGGNTFMYMRMAKQRGCKFVLVDPQYTDSAATYDAWWIPIRPNTDAAMMAGMAHYIFTNNLQDQAFIDRFCQGMDAGTMPDWAATSANGAENFKDYILGKYDGQPKTPEWASNICGVPVEDIKKLADMYATTKPAALKASWAPGRNAYGEQYSRMAAALQAMTGNIGILGGCAEGVGKAWHAEAVAYPYDQYSNIWFQSIKSDRWAHCVLNYPNVKREEIGLWPRQDATDGQIPNIKGIFWQGSDWFNQLTNINKEIEAIKKLELVVCMDSTITPSGLWADVLFPVATHFERHDAALPWYKGHYYIHRPKVIEPMGESKTDFQIFTELAYRIGGDVFGRAYNPKANRDYFHVNDNVDEAYLRDWWKNVQNHQHVDMSWEEFKHYGVYKFTFDQPQIAFRNQIEKGERFQTPSGKIEIMCTELAQISDWPKTKYGYHIPSIPKWIEPFESLNSPKTKKHPFHLISPHPRWRTHSIFHNIGWLRETYEQEVTINASDARRLEIKNGDIVEVWNDRGKVVVPAYVTERCMPGVLVIHEGSWMDLDENGVDRSGNPDFLTLDEPSPAGAFAYNTVLCDIQKTDLDHRHGWDALATSRAHVFRRDL
;
A
#
# COMPACT_ATOMS: atom_id res chain seq x y z
N TRP A 1 -2.32 3.22 -14.50
CA TRP A 1 -2.69 1.84 -14.20
C TRP A 1 -3.01 1.68 -12.72
N GLY A 2 -4.27 1.30 -12.41
CA GLY A 2 -4.74 1.12 -11.03
C GLY A 2 -4.62 2.40 -10.19
N TRP A 3 -4.92 3.56 -10.74
CA TRP A 3 -4.75 4.85 -10.09
C TRP A 3 -5.85 5.84 -10.46
N ASN A 4 -6.35 6.57 -9.45
CA ASN A 4 -7.37 7.60 -9.65
C ASN A 4 -6.84 9.00 -9.23
N PRO A 5 -5.92 9.60 -10.01
CA PRO A 5 -5.27 10.87 -9.66
C PRO A 5 -6.21 12.08 -9.70
N ALA A 6 -7.46 11.93 -10.15
CA ALA A 6 -8.44 13.00 -10.11
C ALA A 6 -8.80 13.41 -8.68
N TYR A 7 -8.70 12.50 -7.71
CA TYR A 7 -8.85 12.83 -6.30
C TYR A 7 -7.79 12.21 -5.38
N THR A 8 -7.06 11.19 -5.83
CA THR A 8 -5.97 10.59 -5.05
C THR A 8 -4.64 11.21 -5.45
N PHE A 9 -4.19 12.20 -4.71
CA PHE A 9 -2.91 12.85 -4.97
C PHE A 9 -2.03 12.81 -3.71
N HIS A 10 -0.80 12.41 -3.91
CA HIS A 10 0.19 12.28 -2.84
C HIS A 10 1.07 13.53 -2.80
N GLY A 11 0.65 14.55 -2.03
CA GLY A 11 1.49 15.71 -1.70
C GLY A 11 1.83 16.68 -2.84
N GLY A 12 1.19 16.57 -4.01
CA GLY A 12 1.43 17.47 -5.13
C GLY A 12 0.16 17.76 -5.92
N ASN A 13 0.16 18.82 -6.71
CA ASN A 13 -0.97 19.20 -7.56
C ASN A 13 -1.13 18.28 -8.79
N THR A 14 -1.07 16.95 -8.59
CA THR A 14 -1.12 15.96 -9.67
C THR A 14 -2.36 16.15 -10.55
N PHE A 15 -3.51 16.35 -9.94
CA PHE A 15 -4.77 16.64 -10.65
C PHE A 15 -4.62 17.82 -11.62
N MET A 16 -4.10 18.94 -11.14
CA MET A 16 -3.93 20.15 -11.95
C MET A 16 -2.94 19.93 -13.10
N TYR A 17 -1.80 19.33 -12.83
CA TYR A 17 -0.78 19.07 -13.86
C TYR A 17 -1.26 18.09 -14.93
N MET A 18 -2.02 17.06 -14.55
CA MET A 18 -2.61 16.13 -15.52
C MET A 18 -3.69 16.80 -16.36
N ARG A 19 -4.51 17.70 -15.79
CA ARG A 19 -5.43 18.53 -16.58
C ARG A 19 -4.70 19.43 -17.58
N MET A 20 -3.62 20.07 -17.16
CA MET A 20 -2.77 20.88 -18.03
C MET A 20 -2.16 20.02 -19.16
N ALA A 21 -1.71 18.81 -18.88
CA ALA A 21 -1.23 17.88 -19.89
C ALA A 21 -2.33 17.51 -20.90
N LYS A 22 -3.56 17.21 -20.41
CA LYS A 22 -4.72 16.97 -21.28
C LYS A 22 -5.01 18.15 -22.19
N GLN A 23 -5.03 19.37 -21.65
CA GLN A 23 -5.23 20.60 -22.43
C GLN A 23 -4.18 20.82 -23.52
N ARG A 24 -2.96 20.29 -23.32
CA ARG A 24 -1.85 20.32 -24.28
C ARG A 24 -1.83 19.13 -25.25
N GLY A 25 -2.90 18.32 -25.26
CA GLY A 25 -3.07 17.21 -26.19
C GLY A 25 -2.47 15.86 -25.74
N CYS A 26 -2.03 15.74 -24.49
CA CYS A 26 -1.64 14.44 -23.95
C CYS A 26 -2.83 13.48 -23.98
N LYS A 27 -2.61 12.28 -24.50
CA LYS A 27 -3.60 11.20 -24.50
C LYS A 27 -3.49 10.41 -23.21
N PHE A 28 -4.63 10.05 -22.64
CA PHE A 28 -4.71 9.26 -21.42
C PHE A 28 -5.33 7.89 -21.70
N VAL A 29 -4.71 6.85 -21.15
CA VAL A 29 -5.27 5.50 -21.07
C VAL A 29 -5.35 5.12 -19.62
N LEU A 30 -6.49 4.62 -19.19
CA LEU A 30 -6.72 4.17 -17.83
C LEU A 30 -7.04 2.67 -17.83
N VAL A 31 -6.19 1.88 -17.22
CA VAL A 31 -6.42 0.43 -17.00
C VAL A 31 -6.84 0.24 -15.55
N ASP A 32 -8.12 -0.08 -15.34
CA ASP A 32 -8.73 -0.16 -14.01
C ASP A 32 -10.06 -0.94 -14.09
N PRO A 33 -10.46 -1.74 -13.09
CA PRO A 33 -11.76 -2.39 -13.04
C PRO A 33 -12.94 -1.42 -13.02
N GLN A 34 -12.70 -0.17 -12.62
CA GLN A 34 -13.71 0.89 -12.51
C GLN A 34 -13.48 2.02 -13.51
N TYR A 35 -14.57 2.57 -14.04
CA TYR A 35 -14.56 3.86 -14.73
C TYR A 35 -14.51 4.98 -13.69
N THR A 36 -13.31 5.35 -13.29
CA THR A 36 -13.03 6.29 -12.20
C THR A 36 -13.24 7.74 -12.60
N ASP A 37 -13.19 8.66 -11.60
CA ASP A 37 -13.20 10.11 -11.87
C ASP A 37 -12.06 10.54 -12.79
N SER A 38 -10.94 9.85 -12.76
CA SER A 38 -9.81 10.10 -13.66
C SER A 38 -10.15 9.77 -15.10
N ALA A 39 -10.87 8.67 -15.35
CA ALA A 39 -11.33 8.33 -16.70
C ALA A 39 -12.21 9.44 -17.27
N ALA A 40 -13.18 9.92 -16.48
CA ALA A 40 -14.08 11.00 -16.87
C ALA A 40 -13.35 12.36 -17.03
N THR A 41 -12.50 12.74 -16.06
CA THR A 41 -11.84 14.06 -16.02
C THR A 41 -10.83 14.24 -17.15
N TYR A 42 -10.07 13.19 -17.47
CA TYR A 42 -9.03 13.25 -18.49
C TYR A 42 -9.52 12.75 -19.85
N ASP A 43 -10.82 12.37 -19.99
CA ASP A 43 -11.37 11.76 -21.18
C ASP A 43 -10.47 10.63 -21.66
N ALA A 44 -10.17 9.72 -20.73
CA ALA A 44 -9.23 8.65 -20.97
C ALA A 44 -9.88 7.47 -21.71
N TRP A 45 -9.11 6.82 -22.57
CA TRP A 45 -9.50 5.50 -23.03
C TRP A 45 -9.49 4.53 -21.85
N TRP A 46 -10.66 4.13 -21.37
CA TRP A 46 -10.79 3.19 -20.28
C TRP A 46 -10.72 1.75 -20.78
N ILE A 47 -9.87 0.97 -20.15
CA ILE A 47 -9.69 -0.47 -20.39
C ILE A 47 -10.05 -1.20 -19.08
N PRO A 48 -11.25 -1.79 -18.96
CA PRO A 48 -11.62 -2.60 -17.81
C PRO A 48 -10.79 -3.88 -17.78
N ILE A 49 -10.19 -4.17 -16.63
CA ILE A 49 -9.34 -5.34 -16.42
C ILE A 49 -9.81 -6.14 -15.21
N ARG A 50 -9.78 -7.46 -15.26
CA ARG A 50 -10.01 -8.30 -14.08
C ARG A 50 -8.95 -8.01 -13.04
N PRO A 51 -9.33 -7.77 -11.76
CA PRO A 51 -8.34 -7.55 -10.69
C PRO A 51 -7.32 -8.70 -10.61
N ASN A 52 -6.10 -8.38 -10.19
CA ASN A 52 -4.96 -9.31 -10.06
C ASN A 52 -4.40 -9.90 -11.37
N THR A 53 -4.81 -9.42 -12.53
CA THR A 53 -4.35 -9.96 -13.82
C THR A 53 -3.46 -9.01 -14.61
N ASP A 54 -3.05 -7.93 -13.98
CA ASP A 54 -2.26 -6.85 -14.58
C ASP A 54 -0.95 -7.34 -15.19
N ALA A 55 -0.23 -8.20 -14.47
CA ALA A 55 1.03 -8.78 -14.97
C ALA A 55 0.82 -9.66 -16.20
N ALA A 56 -0.33 -10.35 -16.32
CA ALA A 56 -0.66 -11.14 -17.50
C ALA A 56 -0.91 -10.24 -18.72
N MET A 57 -1.67 -9.15 -18.55
CA MET A 57 -1.90 -8.19 -19.64
C MET A 57 -0.58 -7.56 -20.10
N MET A 58 0.28 -7.14 -19.18
CA MET A 58 1.59 -6.58 -19.50
C MET A 58 2.51 -7.59 -20.19
N ALA A 59 2.45 -8.87 -19.81
CA ALA A 59 3.17 -9.93 -20.52
C ALA A 59 2.68 -10.09 -21.97
N GLY A 60 1.36 -10.01 -22.22
CA GLY A 60 0.78 -9.99 -23.56
C GLY A 60 1.23 -8.78 -24.40
N MET A 61 1.31 -7.61 -23.76
CA MET A 61 1.88 -6.42 -24.40
C MET A 61 3.36 -6.61 -24.75
N ALA A 62 4.17 -7.16 -23.84
CA ALA A 62 5.58 -7.44 -24.06
C ALA A 62 5.77 -8.44 -25.22
N HIS A 63 4.95 -9.49 -25.31
CA HIS A 63 4.97 -10.44 -26.42
C HIS A 63 4.74 -9.73 -27.76
N TYR A 64 3.71 -8.89 -27.84
CA TYR A 64 3.41 -8.13 -29.06
C TYR A 64 4.57 -7.20 -29.45
N ILE A 65 5.17 -6.50 -28.48
CA ILE A 65 6.30 -5.60 -28.71
C ILE A 65 7.51 -6.38 -29.26
N PHE A 66 7.87 -7.52 -28.65
CA PHE A 66 9.00 -8.34 -29.12
C PHE A 66 8.77 -8.96 -30.50
N THR A 67 7.58 -9.48 -30.77
CA THR A 67 7.28 -10.17 -32.04
C THR A 67 7.14 -9.21 -33.22
N ASN A 68 6.84 -7.92 -32.95
CA ASN A 68 6.78 -6.88 -33.97
C ASN A 68 8.05 -6.00 -34.01
N ASN A 69 9.10 -6.35 -33.27
CA ASN A 69 10.37 -5.62 -33.19
C ASN A 69 10.20 -4.13 -32.82
N LEU A 70 9.29 -3.85 -31.88
CA LEU A 70 8.97 -2.48 -31.42
C LEU A 70 9.79 -2.06 -30.20
N GLN A 71 10.62 -2.96 -29.65
CA GLN A 71 11.49 -2.66 -28.49
C GLN A 71 12.65 -1.74 -28.89
N ASP A 72 13.11 -0.94 -27.93
CA ASP A 72 14.33 -0.15 -28.07
C ASP A 72 15.55 -1.03 -27.73
N GLN A 73 16.05 -1.77 -28.73
CA GLN A 73 17.13 -2.72 -28.50
C GLN A 73 18.44 -2.02 -28.05
N ALA A 74 18.69 -0.82 -28.55
CA ALA A 74 19.89 -0.06 -28.14
C ALA A 74 19.85 0.32 -26.66
N PHE A 75 18.68 0.69 -26.16
CA PHE A 75 18.49 0.93 -24.72
C PHE A 75 18.66 -0.36 -23.91
N ILE A 76 18.06 -1.45 -24.36
CA ILE A 76 18.14 -2.76 -23.71
C ILE A 76 19.61 -3.20 -23.58
N ASP A 77 20.36 -3.22 -24.68
CA ASP A 77 21.75 -3.69 -24.70
C ASP A 77 22.65 -2.86 -23.76
N ARG A 78 22.42 -1.57 -23.69
CA ARG A 78 23.23 -0.65 -22.91
C ARG A 78 22.90 -0.68 -21.43
N PHE A 79 21.61 -0.66 -21.07
CA PHE A 79 21.17 -0.35 -19.71
C PHE A 79 20.51 -1.51 -18.95
N CYS A 80 20.13 -2.61 -19.61
CA CYS A 80 19.40 -3.69 -18.95
C CYS A 80 20.27 -4.92 -18.68
N GLN A 81 19.88 -5.68 -17.65
CA GLN A 81 20.37 -7.04 -17.38
C GLN A 81 19.16 -7.99 -17.39
N GLY A 82 19.28 -9.14 -18.08
CA GLY A 82 18.27 -10.20 -18.07
C GLY A 82 17.00 -9.90 -18.88
N MET A 83 17.03 -8.90 -19.77
CA MET A 83 15.91 -8.63 -20.67
C MET A 83 15.83 -9.70 -21.79
N ASP A 84 16.96 -10.08 -22.37
CA ASP A 84 17.10 -11.11 -23.38
C ASP A 84 18.41 -11.88 -23.24
N ALA A 85 18.69 -12.84 -24.13
CA ALA A 85 19.91 -13.67 -24.06
C ALA A 85 21.20 -12.83 -24.18
N GLY A 86 21.17 -11.70 -24.93
CA GLY A 86 22.33 -10.82 -25.11
C GLY A 86 22.67 -9.99 -23.86
N THR A 87 21.72 -9.83 -22.95
CA THR A 87 21.88 -9.04 -21.73
C THR A 87 22.03 -9.88 -20.46
N MET A 88 22.19 -11.21 -20.60
CA MET A 88 22.46 -12.11 -19.48
C MET A 88 23.91 -11.97 -19.02
N PRO A 89 24.18 -11.96 -17.70
CA PRO A 89 25.54 -11.96 -17.19
C PRO A 89 26.18 -13.37 -17.29
N ASP A 90 27.50 -13.44 -17.43
CA ASP A 90 28.25 -14.70 -17.59
C ASP A 90 27.99 -15.71 -16.46
N TRP A 91 27.87 -15.26 -15.22
CA TRP A 91 27.60 -16.11 -14.07
C TRP A 91 26.21 -16.76 -14.10
N ALA A 92 25.29 -16.25 -14.90
CA ALA A 92 23.92 -16.74 -14.96
C ALA A 92 23.81 -18.19 -15.43
N ALA A 93 24.75 -18.64 -16.25
CA ALA A 93 24.82 -20.03 -16.73
C ALA A 93 25.04 -21.05 -15.59
N THR A 94 25.56 -20.60 -14.44
CA THR A 94 25.89 -21.45 -13.28
C THR A 94 25.01 -21.13 -12.07
N SER A 95 23.94 -20.34 -12.24
CA SER A 95 23.07 -19.95 -11.12
C SER A 95 22.27 -21.13 -10.58
N ALA A 96 22.09 -21.18 -9.25
CA ALA A 96 21.43 -22.28 -8.55
C ALA A 96 19.94 -22.44 -8.93
N ASN A 97 19.27 -21.38 -9.36
CA ASN A 97 17.85 -21.36 -9.69
C ASN A 97 17.53 -21.39 -11.19
N GLY A 98 18.56 -21.64 -12.04
CA GLY A 98 18.41 -21.52 -13.48
C GLY A 98 18.23 -20.07 -13.92
N ALA A 99 19.11 -19.62 -14.80
CA ALA A 99 19.06 -18.26 -15.28
C ALA A 99 18.04 -18.12 -16.41
N GLU A 100 16.95 -17.47 -16.12
CA GLU A 100 15.94 -17.14 -17.11
C GLU A 100 16.08 -15.67 -17.54
N ASN A 101 15.91 -15.37 -18.83
CA ASN A 101 15.72 -14.01 -19.31
C ASN A 101 14.25 -13.73 -19.65
N PHE A 102 13.87 -12.47 -19.59
CA PHE A 102 12.49 -12.04 -19.74
C PHE A 102 11.90 -12.36 -21.12
N LYS A 103 12.65 -12.08 -22.21
CA LYS A 103 12.19 -12.32 -23.59
C LYS A 103 11.87 -13.79 -23.84
N ASP A 104 12.72 -14.69 -23.38
CA ASP A 104 12.51 -16.12 -23.58
C ASP A 104 11.33 -16.66 -22.76
N TYR A 105 11.10 -16.11 -21.56
CA TYR A 105 9.87 -16.37 -20.82
C TYR A 105 8.63 -15.89 -21.58
N ILE A 106 8.63 -14.66 -22.07
CA ILE A 106 7.52 -14.09 -22.83
C ILE A 106 7.22 -14.91 -24.10
N LEU A 107 8.26 -15.40 -24.78
CA LEU A 107 8.12 -16.24 -25.97
C LEU A 107 7.80 -17.72 -25.65
N GLY A 108 7.68 -18.09 -24.37
CA GLY A 108 7.29 -19.44 -23.94
C GLY A 108 8.39 -20.49 -24.02
N LYS A 109 9.67 -20.09 -24.09
CA LYS A 109 10.77 -21.06 -24.22
C LYS A 109 11.01 -21.92 -22.97
N TYR A 110 10.62 -21.42 -21.79
CA TYR A 110 10.84 -22.12 -20.52
C TYR A 110 9.68 -23.02 -20.10
N ASP A 111 8.46 -22.63 -20.44
CA ASP A 111 7.24 -23.31 -20.00
C ASP A 111 6.34 -23.82 -21.15
N GLY A 112 6.81 -23.67 -22.41
CA GLY A 112 6.05 -24.06 -23.60
C GLY A 112 4.83 -23.20 -23.89
N GLN A 113 4.61 -22.12 -23.12
CA GLN A 113 3.43 -21.25 -23.24
C GLN A 113 3.85 -19.82 -23.62
N PRO A 114 3.78 -19.42 -24.90
CA PRO A 114 3.95 -18.02 -25.30
C PRO A 114 2.89 -17.13 -24.66
N LYS A 115 3.31 -15.98 -24.15
CA LYS A 115 2.44 -15.01 -23.45
C LYS A 115 1.77 -14.08 -24.47
N THR A 116 1.09 -14.67 -25.46
CA THR A 116 0.46 -13.90 -26.56
C THR A 116 -0.65 -12.97 -26.06
N PRO A 117 -1.06 -11.95 -26.82
CA PRO A 117 -2.24 -11.15 -26.49
C PRO A 117 -3.51 -11.98 -26.26
N GLU A 118 -3.68 -13.10 -26.99
CA GLU A 118 -4.80 -14.03 -26.83
C GLU A 118 -4.72 -14.77 -25.48
N TRP A 119 -3.53 -15.24 -25.11
CA TRP A 119 -3.28 -15.82 -23.77
C TRP A 119 -3.61 -14.81 -22.67
N ALA A 120 -3.13 -13.57 -22.79
CA ALA A 120 -3.37 -12.51 -21.82
C ALA A 120 -4.87 -12.15 -21.74
N SER A 121 -5.56 -12.03 -22.87
CA SER A 121 -6.99 -11.73 -22.96
C SER A 121 -7.85 -12.77 -22.22
N ASN A 122 -7.55 -14.05 -22.35
CA ASN A 122 -8.24 -15.12 -21.63
C ASN A 122 -8.14 -14.94 -20.10
N ILE A 123 -7.00 -14.47 -19.61
CA ILE A 123 -6.74 -14.26 -18.18
C ILE A 123 -7.37 -12.95 -17.70
N CYS A 124 -7.06 -11.84 -18.37
CA CYS A 124 -7.41 -10.50 -17.88
C CYS A 124 -8.78 -10.00 -18.32
N GLY A 125 -9.43 -10.66 -19.30
CA GLY A 125 -10.73 -10.26 -19.82
C GLY A 125 -10.70 -9.06 -20.75
N VAL A 126 -9.53 -8.49 -21.04
CA VAL A 126 -9.36 -7.36 -21.97
C VAL A 126 -9.35 -7.90 -23.40
N PRO A 127 -10.08 -7.28 -24.36
CA PRO A 127 -10.05 -7.71 -25.75
C PRO A 127 -8.63 -7.73 -26.34
N VAL A 128 -8.34 -8.75 -27.16
CA VAL A 128 -7.03 -8.93 -27.80
C VAL A 128 -6.57 -7.69 -28.55
N GLU A 129 -7.49 -7.06 -29.28
CA GLU A 129 -7.19 -5.87 -30.10
C GLU A 129 -6.86 -4.65 -29.22
N ASP A 130 -7.46 -4.53 -28.02
CA ASP A 130 -7.12 -3.46 -27.09
C ASP A 130 -5.74 -3.66 -26.47
N ILE A 131 -5.35 -4.91 -26.16
CA ILE A 131 -3.99 -5.25 -25.71
C ILE A 131 -2.96 -4.89 -26.79
N LYS A 132 -3.20 -5.31 -28.04
CA LYS A 132 -2.31 -5.00 -29.17
C LYS A 132 -2.21 -3.50 -29.42
N LYS A 133 -3.35 -2.81 -29.46
CA LYS A 133 -3.41 -1.36 -29.67
C LYS A 133 -2.68 -0.58 -28.58
N LEU A 134 -2.85 -0.97 -27.30
CA LEU A 134 -2.13 -0.33 -26.20
C LEU A 134 -0.63 -0.61 -26.27
N ALA A 135 -0.23 -1.84 -26.60
CA ALA A 135 1.17 -2.22 -26.76
C ALA A 135 1.85 -1.42 -27.87
N ASP A 136 1.20 -1.33 -29.06
CA ASP A 136 1.68 -0.55 -30.19
C ASP A 136 1.80 0.93 -29.84
N MET A 137 0.72 1.50 -29.27
CA MET A 137 0.68 2.91 -28.87
C MET A 137 1.77 3.25 -27.86
N TYR A 138 2.01 2.39 -26.87
CA TYR A 138 3.03 2.61 -25.84
C TYR A 138 4.45 2.50 -26.39
N ALA A 139 4.71 1.53 -27.27
CA ALA A 139 6.03 1.32 -27.86
C ALA A 139 6.42 2.37 -28.90
N THR A 140 5.45 2.90 -29.66
CA THR A 140 5.69 3.84 -30.77
C THR A 140 5.58 5.31 -30.38
N THR A 141 5.02 5.62 -29.20
CA THR A 141 4.91 7.00 -28.68
C THR A 141 6.10 7.33 -27.79
N LYS A 142 6.84 8.39 -28.11
CA LYS A 142 7.90 8.93 -27.25
C LYS A 142 7.75 10.43 -27.07
N PRO A 143 7.76 10.96 -25.81
CA PRO A 143 7.77 10.16 -24.57
C PRO A 143 6.40 9.55 -24.26
N ALA A 144 6.40 8.39 -23.61
CA ALA A 144 5.21 7.77 -23.03
C ALA A 144 5.45 7.41 -21.56
N ALA A 145 4.55 7.85 -20.69
CA ALA A 145 4.65 7.56 -19.25
C ALA A 145 3.69 6.41 -18.87
N LEU A 146 4.23 5.28 -18.45
CA LEU A 146 3.46 4.24 -17.77
C LEU A 146 3.53 4.51 -16.27
N LYS A 147 2.43 4.96 -15.66
CA LYS A 147 2.31 5.18 -14.21
C LYS A 147 1.67 3.95 -13.58
N ALA A 148 2.49 3.11 -12.95
CA ALA A 148 2.07 1.96 -12.19
C ALA A 148 1.74 2.39 -10.75
N SER A 149 0.47 2.35 -10.35
CA SER A 149 0.07 2.72 -8.99
C SER A 149 0.17 1.54 -8.01
N TRP A 150 -0.17 1.80 -6.76
CA TRP A 150 -0.02 0.81 -5.69
C TRP A 150 -1.17 -0.21 -5.62
N ALA A 151 -2.34 0.10 -6.19
CA ALA A 151 -3.50 -0.77 -6.05
C ALA A 151 -3.27 -2.19 -6.56
N PRO A 152 -2.72 -2.42 -7.78
CA PRO A 152 -2.39 -3.78 -8.22
C PRO A 152 -1.24 -4.42 -7.44
N GLY A 153 -0.40 -3.61 -6.76
CA GLY A 153 0.64 -4.09 -5.84
C GLY A 153 0.09 -4.61 -4.51
N ARG A 154 -1.16 -4.27 -4.16
CA ARG A 154 -1.86 -4.72 -2.95
C ARG A 154 -2.62 -6.03 -3.18
N ASN A 155 -2.05 -6.90 -3.95
CA ASN A 155 -2.59 -8.20 -4.34
C ASN A 155 -1.57 -9.30 -4.08
N ALA A 156 -2.04 -10.54 -4.03
CA ALA A 156 -1.15 -11.70 -4.08
C ALA A 156 -0.33 -11.64 -5.37
N TYR A 157 0.98 -11.77 -5.24
CA TYR A 157 1.95 -11.58 -6.33
C TYR A 157 1.95 -10.18 -6.96
N GLY A 158 1.48 -9.16 -6.23
CA GLY A 158 1.48 -7.78 -6.70
C GLY A 158 2.87 -7.22 -7.02
N GLU A 159 3.93 -7.77 -6.44
CA GLU A 159 5.32 -7.46 -6.81
C GLU A 159 5.62 -7.79 -8.27
N GLN A 160 4.95 -8.77 -8.86
CA GLN A 160 5.12 -9.12 -10.28
C GLN A 160 4.57 -8.04 -11.20
N TYR A 161 3.48 -7.40 -10.82
CA TYR A 161 2.92 -6.25 -11.54
C TYR A 161 3.93 -5.11 -11.64
N SER A 162 4.51 -4.70 -10.52
CA SER A 162 5.48 -3.59 -10.49
C SER A 162 6.74 -3.91 -11.30
N ARG A 163 7.23 -5.14 -11.19
CA ARG A 163 8.40 -5.62 -11.96
C ARG A 163 8.10 -5.71 -13.46
N MET A 164 6.89 -6.16 -13.84
CA MET A 164 6.46 -6.22 -15.24
C MET A 164 6.32 -4.82 -15.84
N ALA A 165 5.78 -3.85 -15.08
CA ALA A 165 5.73 -2.46 -15.49
C ALA A 165 7.13 -1.87 -15.74
N ALA A 166 8.09 -2.15 -14.85
CA ALA A 166 9.48 -1.75 -15.04
C ALA A 166 10.11 -2.37 -16.29
N ALA A 167 9.79 -3.64 -16.59
CA ALA A 167 10.24 -4.29 -17.81
C ALA A 167 9.67 -3.62 -19.09
N LEU A 168 8.37 -3.26 -19.12
CA LEU A 168 7.77 -2.51 -20.23
C LEU A 168 8.39 -1.12 -20.39
N GLN A 169 8.65 -0.41 -19.30
CA GLN A 169 9.32 0.90 -19.33
C GLN A 169 10.73 0.80 -19.90
N ALA A 170 11.48 -0.21 -19.49
CA ALA A 170 12.86 -0.45 -19.96
C ALA A 170 12.89 -0.89 -21.42
N MET A 171 12.01 -1.83 -21.83
CA MET A 171 12.03 -2.34 -23.20
C MET A 171 11.62 -1.30 -24.25
N THR A 172 10.93 -0.23 -23.86
CA THR A 172 10.54 0.86 -24.74
C THR A 172 11.44 2.10 -24.62
N GLY A 173 12.45 2.07 -23.75
CA GLY A 173 13.38 3.19 -23.56
C GLY A 173 12.74 4.48 -23.02
N ASN A 174 11.66 4.36 -22.23
CA ASN A 174 10.96 5.50 -21.64
C ASN A 174 11.48 5.87 -20.23
N ILE A 175 12.69 5.42 -19.87
CA ILE A 175 13.36 5.71 -18.59
C ILE A 175 14.43 6.78 -18.78
N GLY A 176 14.53 7.73 -17.86
CA GLY A 176 15.56 8.77 -17.86
C GLY A 176 15.32 9.94 -18.82
N ILE A 177 14.16 10.00 -19.45
CA ILE A 177 13.77 11.05 -20.39
C ILE A 177 12.62 11.90 -19.86
N LEU A 178 12.56 13.17 -20.27
CA LEU A 178 11.45 14.05 -19.91
C LEU A 178 10.13 13.53 -20.49
N GLY A 179 9.13 13.37 -19.64
CA GLY A 179 7.82 12.83 -20.04
C GLY A 179 7.73 11.31 -20.08
N GLY A 180 8.83 10.60 -19.85
CA GLY A 180 8.84 9.17 -19.59
C GLY A 180 8.55 8.84 -18.13
N CYS A 181 8.68 7.58 -17.73
CA CYS A 181 8.51 7.14 -16.36
C CYS A 181 9.38 5.92 -16.05
N ALA A 182 10.04 5.94 -14.91
CA ALA A 182 10.87 4.84 -14.42
C ALA A 182 10.25 4.10 -13.24
N GLU A 183 9.12 4.54 -12.76
CA GLU A 183 8.45 3.98 -11.59
C GLU A 183 6.96 4.30 -11.60
N GLY A 184 6.25 3.81 -10.62
CA GLY A 184 4.86 4.13 -10.40
C GLY A 184 4.64 5.51 -9.79
N VAL A 185 3.89 5.55 -8.70
CA VAL A 185 3.65 6.74 -7.90
C VAL A 185 4.85 6.91 -6.95
N GLY A 186 5.90 7.59 -7.39
CA GLY A 186 7.19 7.58 -6.72
C GLY A 186 7.42 8.64 -5.65
N LYS A 187 8.58 8.57 -4.99
CA LYS A 187 9.06 9.49 -3.95
C LYS A 187 9.35 10.90 -4.48
N ALA A 188 9.17 11.88 -3.60
CA ALA A 188 9.80 13.19 -3.78
C ALA A 188 11.29 13.09 -3.42
N TRP A 189 12.15 13.60 -4.29
CA TRP A 189 13.58 13.38 -4.20
C TRP A 189 14.33 14.34 -3.27
N HIS A 190 13.69 15.38 -2.72
CA HIS A 190 14.44 16.46 -2.05
C HIS A 190 14.01 16.78 -0.62
N ALA A 191 12.75 16.63 -0.25
CA ALA A 191 12.37 16.72 1.14
C ALA A 191 12.56 15.34 1.79
N GLU A 192 13.76 15.02 2.21
CA GLU A 192 14.04 13.78 2.91
C GLU A 192 13.62 13.88 4.37
N ALA A 193 13.18 12.77 4.93
CA ALA A 193 13.00 12.63 6.36
C ALA A 193 14.40 12.64 7.01
N VAL A 194 14.84 13.82 7.44
CA VAL A 194 16.09 13.94 8.17
C VAL A 194 15.90 13.39 9.57
N ALA A 195 16.74 12.45 9.97
CA ALA A 195 16.72 11.89 11.31
C ALA A 195 16.95 12.99 12.36
N TYR A 196 16.35 12.83 13.51
CA TYR A 196 16.63 13.68 14.65
C TYR A 196 18.09 13.53 15.10
N PRO A 197 18.68 14.55 15.75
CA PRO A 197 20.09 14.57 16.14
C PRO A 197 20.45 13.55 17.25
N TYR A 198 19.52 12.74 17.66
CA TYR A 198 19.74 11.74 18.69
C TYR A 198 19.97 10.39 18.02
N ASP A 199 21.01 9.68 18.51
CA ASP A 199 21.30 8.33 18.05
C ASP A 199 20.03 7.48 18.10
N GLN A 200 19.52 7.14 16.95
CA GLN A 200 18.52 6.10 16.84
C GLN A 200 19.23 4.78 17.15
N TYR A 201 19.20 4.38 18.40
CA TYR A 201 19.67 3.06 18.76
C TYR A 201 18.88 2.04 17.93
N SER A 202 19.58 1.37 17.03
CA SER A 202 19.00 0.21 16.37
C SER A 202 18.50 -0.73 17.47
N ASN A 203 17.25 -1.12 17.36
CA ASN A 203 16.61 -1.98 18.33
C ASN A 203 17.27 -3.37 18.30
N ILE A 204 18.29 -3.57 19.12
CA ILE A 204 19.06 -4.81 19.17
C ILE A 204 18.33 -5.96 19.88
N TRP A 205 17.20 -5.64 20.53
CA TRP A 205 16.47 -6.59 21.38
C TRP A 205 15.21 -7.15 20.74
N PHE A 206 14.75 -6.58 19.61
CA PHE A 206 13.44 -6.90 19.10
C PHE A 206 13.46 -7.62 17.76
N GLN A 207 12.80 -8.74 17.77
CA GLN A 207 12.37 -9.39 16.54
C GLN A 207 11.16 -8.60 16.00
N SER A 208 11.24 -8.16 14.76
CA SER A 208 10.15 -7.51 14.10
C SER A 208 9.21 -8.57 13.53
N ILE A 209 7.97 -8.62 14.01
CA ILE A 209 6.90 -9.43 13.41
C ILE A 209 6.14 -8.53 12.46
N LYS A 210 5.84 -9.02 11.26
CA LYS A 210 4.98 -8.29 10.34
C LYS A 210 3.62 -8.02 10.96
N SER A 211 3.08 -6.83 10.74
CA SER A 211 1.79 -6.42 11.31
C SER A 211 0.62 -7.33 10.90
N ASP A 212 0.67 -7.96 9.72
CA ASP A 212 -0.31 -8.94 9.27
C ASP A 212 -0.12 -10.35 9.85
N ARG A 213 0.90 -10.55 10.72
CA ARG A 213 1.25 -11.86 11.29
C ARG A 213 1.20 -11.92 12.81
N TRP A 214 0.97 -10.79 13.48
CA TRP A 214 0.93 -10.80 14.94
C TRP A 214 -0.19 -11.68 15.50
N ALA A 215 -1.39 -11.62 14.90
CA ALA A 215 -2.51 -12.46 15.31
C ALA A 215 -2.21 -13.94 15.10
N HIS A 216 -1.60 -14.32 13.96
CA HIS A 216 -1.14 -15.69 13.75
C HIS A 216 -0.14 -16.13 14.82
N CYS A 217 0.78 -15.24 15.19
CA CYS A 217 1.76 -15.48 16.24
C CYS A 217 1.09 -15.75 17.59
N VAL A 218 0.15 -14.89 18.01
CA VAL A 218 -0.58 -15.05 19.28
C VAL A 218 -1.41 -16.33 19.30
N LEU A 219 -2.13 -16.62 18.23
CA LEU A 219 -3.08 -17.74 18.17
C LEU A 219 -2.39 -19.10 18.15
N ASN A 220 -1.21 -19.19 17.57
CA ASN A 220 -0.53 -20.47 17.34
C ASN A 220 0.71 -20.67 18.23
N TYR A 221 1.04 -19.73 19.12
CA TYR A 221 2.14 -19.90 20.07
C TYR A 221 1.94 -21.15 20.94
N PRO A 222 2.96 -21.98 21.23
CA PRO A 222 4.38 -21.83 20.84
C PRO A 222 4.76 -22.47 19.49
N ASN A 223 3.80 -23.00 18.72
CA ASN A 223 4.04 -23.84 17.53
C ASN A 223 4.17 -23.03 16.24
N VAL A 224 4.54 -21.75 16.32
CA VAL A 224 4.71 -20.84 15.17
C VAL A 224 6.10 -21.00 14.58
N LYS A 225 6.19 -21.18 13.26
CA LYS A 225 7.48 -21.17 12.57
C LYS A 225 7.86 -19.74 12.16
N ARG A 226 9.15 -19.44 12.20
CA ARG A 226 9.66 -18.10 11.86
C ARG A 226 9.28 -17.69 10.43
N GLU A 227 9.31 -18.64 9.52
CA GLU A 227 8.98 -18.42 8.10
C GLU A 227 7.49 -18.04 7.93
N GLU A 228 6.61 -18.51 8.80
CA GLU A 228 5.17 -18.22 8.75
C GLU A 228 4.84 -16.79 9.16
N ILE A 229 5.71 -16.14 9.93
CA ILE A 229 5.52 -14.77 10.43
C ILE A 229 6.44 -13.76 9.76
N GLY A 230 7.13 -14.17 8.69
CA GLY A 230 8.00 -13.30 7.91
C GLY A 230 9.26 -12.85 8.65
N LEU A 231 9.67 -13.57 9.70
CA LEU A 231 10.96 -13.42 10.32
C LEU A 231 12.00 -14.17 9.49
N TRP A 232 12.73 -13.42 8.69
CA TRP A 232 13.92 -13.94 8.03
C TRP A 232 14.98 -14.25 9.06
N PRO A 233 15.80 -15.30 8.85
CA PRO A 233 16.98 -15.54 9.66
C PRO A 233 17.93 -14.35 9.43
N ARG A 234 17.88 -13.35 10.31
CA ARG A 234 19.04 -12.47 10.45
C ARG A 234 20.18 -13.32 10.97
N GLN A 235 21.37 -13.14 10.40
CA GLN A 235 22.58 -13.88 10.78
C GLN A 235 22.94 -13.69 12.26
N ASP A 236 22.35 -12.70 12.94
CA ASP A 236 22.57 -12.28 14.30
C ASP A 236 21.45 -12.68 15.30
N ALA A 237 20.42 -13.39 14.86
CA ALA A 237 19.35 -13.84 15.75
C ALA A 237 19.77 -15.09 16.53
N THR A 238 20.08 -14.90 17.79
CA THR A 238 20.79 -15.88 18.64
C THR A 238 19.96 -17.03 19.19
N ASP A 239 18.62 -16.99 19.18
CA ASP A 239 17.84 -18.01 19.90
C ASP A 239 16.67 -18.66 19.18
N GLY A 240 16.32 -18.19 17.99
CA GLY A 240 15.27 -18.85 17.19
C GLY A 240 13.86 -18.86 17.81
N GLN A 241 13.66 -18.34 19.00
CA GLN A 241 12.38 -18.39 19.68
C GLN A 241 11.48 -17.24 19.25
N ILE A 242 10.22 -17.55 19.00
CA ILE A 242 9.18 -16.57 18.74
C ILE A 242 8.70 -16.02 20.07
N PRO A 243 8.57 -14.69 20.23
CA PRO A 243 8.12 -14.12 21.49
C PRO A 243 6.67 -14.51 21.79
N ASN A 244 6.38 -14.83 23.05
CA ASN A 244 5.03 -14.92 23.54
C ASN A 244 4.46 -13.51 23.72
N ILE A 245 3.69 -13.04 22.75
CA ILE A 245 3.08 -11.71 22.79
C ILE A 245 1.95 -11.73 23.80
N LYS A 246 2.07 -10.95 24.88
CA LYS A 246 1.09 -10.84 25.95
C LYS A 246 0.37 -9.52 25.97
N GLY A 247 0.97 -8.50 25.40
CA GLY A 247 0.39 -7.16 25.32
C GLY A 247 0.72 -6.46 24.02
N ILE A 248 -0.12 -5.51 23.65
CA ILE A 248 0.04 -4.70 22.45
C ILE A 248 -0.21 -3.22 22.74
N PHE A 249 0.58 -2.38 22.10
CA PHE A 249 0.42 -0.93 22.09
C PHE A 249 0.04 -0.47 20.69
N TRP A 250 -1.14 0.10 20.54
CA TRP A 250 -1.58 0.68 19.28
C TRP A 250 -1.37 2.19 19.28
N GLN A 251 -0.53 2.67 18.41
CA GLN A 251 -0.20 4.08 18.28
C GLN A 251 -0.25 4.50 16.82
N GLY A 252 -1.02 5.56 16.54
CA GLY A 252 -1.13 6.13 15.20
C GLY A 252 -1.80 5.22 14.16
N SER A 253 -2.64 4.27 14.59
CA SER A 253 -3.24 3.27 13.74
C SER A 253 -4.55 2.75 14.31
N ASP A 254 -5.58 2.66 13.49
CA ASP A 254 -6.82 1.95 13.80
C ASP A 254 -6.75 0.54 13.21
N TRP A 255 -6.30 -0.42 14.00
CA TRP A 255 -5.92 -1.77 13.55
C TRP A 255 -7.06 -2.53 12.89
N PHE A 256 -8.28 -2.39 13.39
CA PHE A 256 -9.45 -3.03 12.79
C PHE A 256 -9.88 -2.43 11.44
N ASN A 257 -9.19 -1.38 10.99
CA ASN A 257 -9.36 -0.79 9.66
C ASN A 257 -8.08 -0.81 8.82
N GLN A 258 -7.06 -1.55 9.26
CA GLN A 258 -5.78 -1.64 8.55
C GLN A 258 -5.28 -3.07 8.38
N LEU A 259 -5.81 -4.03 9.15
CA LEU A 259 -5.38 -5.41 9.09
C LEU A 259 -6.39 -6.29 8.34
N THR A 260 -5.90 -7.41 7.89
CA THR A 260 -6.68 -8.39 7.13
C THR A 260 -7.33 -9.41 8.06
N ASN A 261 -8.47 -9.96 7.67
CA ASN A 261 -9.18 -11.03 8.41
C ASN A 261 -9.49 -10.63 9.87
N ILE A 262 -10.32 -9.60 10.03
CA ILE A 262 -10.62 -8.99 11.34
C ILE A 262 -11.14 -9.99 12.36
N ASN A 263 -11.89 -11.01 11.98
CA ASN A 263 -12.34 -12.03 12.91
C ASN A 263 -11.18 -12.75 13.60
N LYS A 264 -10.09 -13.02 12.86
CA LYS A 264 -8.88 -13.62 13.42
C LYS A 264 -8.13 -12.65 14.34
N GLU A 265 -8.12 -11.36 14.00
CA GLU A 265 -7.56 -10.31 14.85
C GLU A 265 -8.32 -10.22 16.19
N ILE A 266 -9.64 -10.27 16.16
CA ILE A 266 -10.50 -10.29 17.34
C ILE A 266 -10.20 -11.51 18.24
N GLU A 267 -10.03 -12.69 17.66
CA GLU A 267 -9.66 -13.90 18.40
C GLU A 267 -8.29 -13.74 19.08
N ALA A 268 -7.33 -13.11 18.41
CA ALA A 268 -5.99 -12.89 18.97
C ALA A 268 -6.00 -11.87 20.12
N ILE A 269 -6.73 -10.76 19.98
CA ILE A 269 -6.85 -9.73 21.03
C ILE A 269 -7.43 -10.31 22.30
N LYS A 270 -8.43 -11.19 22.21
CA LYS A 270 -9.02 -11.86 23.38
C LYS A 270 -8.02 -12.70 24.20
N LYS A 271 -6.87 -13.06 23.62
CA LYS A 271 -5.81 -13.81 24.32
C LYS A 271 -4.73 -12.93 24.95
N LEU A 272 -4.73 -11.64 24.68
CA LEU A 272 -3.75 -10.73 25.24
C LEU A 272 -4.08 -10.36 26.70
N GLU A 273 -3.04 -10.15 27.50
CA GLU A 273 -3.15 -9.71 28.90
C GLU A 273 -3.33 -8.18 29.00
N LEU A 274 -2.86 -7.43 27.99
CA LEU A 274 -2.91 -5.96 27.98
C LEU A 274 -3.04 -5.43 26.54
N VAL A 275 -4.02 -4.59 26.31
CA VAL A 275 -4.20 -3.83 25.07
C VAL A 275 -4.25 -2.34 25.40
N VAL A 276 -3.32 -1.58 24.87
CA VAL A 276 -3.24 -0.13 25.04
C VAL A 276 -3.45 0.54 23.69
N CYS A 277 -4.35 1.50 23.62
CA CYS A 277 -4.59 2.33 22.44
C CYS A 277 -4.24 3.78 22.73
N MET A 278 -3.64 4.44 21.76
CA MET A 278 -3.33 5.88 21.78
C MET A 278 -3.99 6.53 20.57
N ASP A 279 -5.05 7.28 20.79
CA ASP A 279 -5.78 7.95 19.71
C ASP A 279 -6.43 9.25 20.17
N SER A 280 -6.73 10.14 19.23
CA SER A 280 -7.44 11.40 19.48
C SER A 280 -8.97 11.22 19.60
N THR A 281 -9.48 10.07 19.19
CA THR A 281 -10.90 9.69 19.27
C THR A 281 -11.02 8.23 19.71
N ILE A 282 -12.20 7.85 20.19
CA ILE A 282 -12.49 6.44 20.49
C ILE A 282 -12.82 5.75 19.16
N THR A 283 -11.80 5.12 18.57
CA THR A 283 -11.93 4.31 17.35
C THR A 283 -12.42 2.89 17.68
N PRO A 284 -12.77 2.07 16.67
CA PRO A 284 -13.02 0.63 16.90
C PRO A 284 -11.90 -0.05 17.68
N SER A 285 -10.64 0.25 17.37
CA SER A 285 -9.50 -0.27 18.13
C SER A 285 -9.48 0.22 19.58
N GLY A 286 -9.83 1.47 19.80
CA GLY A 286 -9.94 2.05 21.14
C GLY A 286 -11.02 1.38 22.01
N LEU A 287 -12.11 0.89 21.40
CA LEU A 287 -13.18 0.15 22.13
C LEU A 287 -12.71 -1.21 22.64
N TRP A 288 -11.69 -1.80 22.03
CA TRP A 288 -11.11 -3.09 22.42
C TRP A 288 -9.90 -2.94 23.35
N ALA A 289 -9.49 -1.72 23.68
CA ALA A 289 -8.36 -1.47 24.55
C ALA A 289 -8.74 -1.57 26.03
N ASP A 290 -7.81 -2.07 26.86
CA ASP A 290 -7.90 -2.00 28.32
C ASP A 290 -7.60 -0.58 28.82
N VAL A 291 -6.69 0.11 28.11
CA VAL A 291 -6.28 1.48 28.40
C VAL A 291 -6.30 2.31 27.12
N LEU A 292 -6.98 3.44 27.15
CA LEU A 292 -6.98 4.42 26.06
C LEU A 292 -6.32 5.72 26.54
N PHE A 293 -5.20 6.09 25.92
CA PHE A 293 -4.57 7.39 26.15
C PHE A 293 -5.08 8.40 25.13
N PRO A 294 -5.67 9.52 25.57
CA PRO A 294 -6.08 10.58 24.65
C PRO A 294 -4.84 11.31 24.10
N VAL A 295 -4.75 11.37 22.78
CA VAL A 295 -3.62 11.97 22.07
C VAL A 295 -4.00 13.34 21.52
N ALA A 296 -3.12 14.31 21.71
CA ALA A 296 -3.27 15.66 21.15
C ALA A 296 -3.23 15.63 19.62
N THR A 297 -4.20 16.27 19.01
CA THR A 297 -4.29 16.44 17.55
C THR A 297 -3.18 17.37 17.04
N HIS A 298 -3.01 17.44 15.72
CA HIS A 298 -2.04 18.34 15.10
C HIS A 298 -2.36 19.84 15.26
N PHE A 299 -3.56 20.22 15.70
CA PHE A 299 -3.88 21.60 16.07
C PHE A 299 -3.45 21.95 17.51
N GLU A 300 -3.29 20.93 18.35
CA GLU A 300 -3.01 21.04 19.79
C GLU A 300 -1.52 20.91 20.12
N ARG A 301 -0.66 20.75 19.10
CA ARG A 301 0.79 20.61 19.28
C ARG A 301 1.57 21.36 18.20
N HIS A 302 2.82 21.70 18.50
CA HIS A 302 3.78 22.09 17.48
C HIS A 302 4.25 20.85 16.73
N ASP A 303 4.34 20.94 15.42
CA ASP A 303 4.75 19.81 14.57
C ASP A 303 5.38 20.31 13.27
N ALA A 304 5.98 19.41 12.51
CA ALA A 304 6.45 19.67 11.17
C ALA A 304 6.02 18.53 10.24
N ALA A 305 5.84 18.85 8.98
CA ALA A 305 5.49 17.87 7.98
C ALA A 305 6.35 18.02 6.73
N LEU A 306 6.58 16.89 6.09
CA LEU A 306 7.01 16.82 4.71
C LEU A 306 5.93 16.08 3.91
N PRO A 307 5.79 16.36 2.61
CA PRO A 307 4.80 15.68 1.80
C PRO A 307 5.17 14.21 1.67
N TRP A 308 4.20 13.34 1.95
CA TRP A 308 4.40 11.90 1.81
C TRP A 308 4.66 11.54 0.34
N TYR A 309 5.84 11.01 0.06
CA TYR A 309 6.34 10.56 -1.25
C TYR A 309 6.42 11.58 -2.38
N LYS A 310 5.80 12.77 -2.29
CA LYS A 310 5.85 13.76 -3.38
C LYS A 310 5.77 15.18 -2.87
N GLY A 311 6.81 15.93 -3.12
CA GLY A 311 6.88 17.34 -2.82
C GLY A 311 8.31 17.76 -2.51
N HIS A 312 8.53 19.03 -2.68
CA HIS A 312 9.85 19.63 -2.50
C HIS A 312 9.73 20.75 -1.47
N TYR A 313 9.14 20.41 -0.29
CA TYR A 313 8.89 21.38 0.75
C TYR A 313 8.81 20.74 2.14
N TYR A 314 9.10 21.55 3.16
CA TYR A 314 8.80 21.29 4.56
C TYR A 314 7.72 22.25 5.02
N ILE A 315 6.85 21.83 5.91
CA ILE A 315 5.79 22.66 6.49
C ILE A 315 5.98 22.70 8.01
N HIS A 316 5.98 23.90 8.58
CA HIS A 316 5.81 24.10 10.01
C HIS A 316 4.32 24.11 10.34
N ARG A 317 3.91 23.35 11.33
CA ARG A 317 2.56 23.31 11.87
C ARG A 317 2.59 23.85 13.30
N PRO A 318 2.21 25.12 13.52
CA PRO A 318 2.15 25.68 14.86
C PRO A 318 0.99 25.10 15.65
N LYS A 319 1.15 25.00 16.96
CA LYS A 319 0.03 24.78 17.89
C LYS A 319 -0.94 25.94 17.78
N VAL A 320 -2.22 25.67 17.62
CA VAL A 320 -3.29 26.66 17.38
C VAL A 320 -4.23 26.76 18.59
N ILE A 321 -4.44 25.64 19.28
CA ILE A 321 -5.28 25.53 20.47
C ILE A 321 -4.53 24.73 21.55
N GLU A 322 -4.94 24.90 22.81
CA GLU A 322 -4.44 24.07 23.90
C GLU A 322 -5.00 22.63 23.80
N PRO A 323 -4.25 21.61 24.21
CA PRO A 323 -4.74 20.25 24.30
C PRO A 323 -6.05 20.16 25.08
N MET A 324 -7.02 19.44 24.55
CA MET A 324 -8.33 19.28 25.19
C MET A 324 -8.28 18.18 26.25
N GLY A 325 -8.89 18.48 27.41
CA GLY A 325 -8.97 17.52 28.52
C GLY A 325 -7.61 17.10 29.05
N GLU A 326 -7.36 15.80 29.09
CA GLU A 326 -6.08 15.21 29.56
C GLU A 326 -5.18 14.80 28.39
N SER A 327 -5.48 15.22 27.16
CA SER A 327 -4.69 14.83 26.00
C SER A 327 -3.25 15.35 26.06
N LYS A 328 -2.34 14.51 25.63
CA LYS A 328 -0.90 14.79 25.55
C LYS A 328 -0.38 14.37 24.18
N THR A 329 0.75 14.91 23.75
CA THR A 329 1.39 14.43 22.54
C THR A 329 1.89 12.99 22.71
N ASP A 330 1.97 12.22 21.64
CA ASP A 330 2.57 10.87 21.64
C ASP A 330 3.93 10.88 22.33
N PHE A 331 4.74 11.89 22.01
CA PHE A 331 6.07 12.06 22.57
C PHE A 331 6.05 12.24 24.10
N GLN A 332 5.14 13.05 24.64
CA GLN A 332 4.97 13.24 26.08
C GLN A 332 4.52 11.93 26.76
N ILE A 333 3.54 11.23 26.18
CA ILE A 333 3.03 9.96 26.73
C ILE A 333 4.15 8.94 26.82
N PHE A 334 4.87 8.69 25.75
CA PHE A 334 5.99 7.73 25.76
C PHE A 334 7.11 8.13 26.69
N THR A 335 7.40 9.41 26.80
CA THR A 335 8.44 9.88 27.72
C THR A 335 8.06 9.67 29.17
N GLU A 336 6.82 10.02 29.55
CA GLU A 336 6.34 9.81 30.92
C GLU A 336 6.29 8.32 31.27
N LEU A 337 5.87 7.47 30.36
CA LEU A 337 5.91 6.02 30.53
C LEU A 337 7.34 5.51 30.75
N ALA A 338 8.27 5.95 29.91
CA ALA A 338 9.68 5.57 30.02
C ALA A 338 10.27 5.92 31.39
N TYR A 339 9.97 7.12 31.91
CA TYR A 339 10.41 7.53 33.25
C TYR A 339 9.83 6.65 34.36
N ARG A 340 8.56 6.24 34.25
CA ARG A 340 7.87 5.45 35.27
C ARG A 340 8.28 3.98 35.27
N ILE A 341 8.60 3.43 34.11
CA ILE A 341 9.01 2.01 33.98
C ILE A 341 10.46 1.80 34.42
N GLY A 342 11.28 2.82 34.37
CA GLY A 342 12.67 2.78 34.85
C GLY A 342 13.65 3.36 33.81
N GLY A 343 14.15 4.55 34.13
CA GLY A 343 15.03 5.32 33.22
C GLY A 343 16.30 4.61 32.80
N ASP A 344 16.83 3.67 33.58
CA ASP A 344 18.04 2.94 33.26
C ASP A 344 17.84 1.86 32.18
N VAL A 345 16.65 1.28 32.11
CA VAL A 345 16.31 0.28 31.07
C VAL A 345 16.14 0.97 29.70
N PHE A 346 15.56 2.16 29.70
CA PHE A 346 15.36 2.97 28.49
C PHE A 346 16.54 3.90 28.18
N GLY A 347 17.47 4.07 29.11
CA GLY A 347 18.66 4.88 28.96
C GLY A 347 19.59 4.47 27.82
N ARG A 348 19.38 3.26 27.28
CA ARG A 348 20.05 2.79 26.06
C ARG A 348 19.26 3.09 24.79
N ALA A 349 17.95 3.29 24.87
CA ALA A 349 17.08 3.55 23.72
C ALA A 349 16.74 5.04 23.54
N TYR A 350 16.72 5.80 24.62
CA TYR A 350 16.54 7.25 24.64
C TYR A 350 17.72 7.84 25.43
N ASN A 351 18.42 8.84 24.92
CA ASN A 351 19.44 9.52 25.70
C ASN A 351 18.75 10.27 26.87
N PRO A 352 18.74 9.70 28.11
CA PRO A 352 17.97 10.26 29.21
C PRO A 352 18.48 11.63 29.66
N LYS A 353 19.77 11.95 29.40
CA LYS A 353 20.34 13.26 29.72
C LYS A 353 19.78 14.33 28.81
N ALA A 354 19.76 14.11 27.50
CA ALA A 354 19.20 15.04 26.55
C ALA A 354 17.69 15.21 26.76
N ASN A 355 16.96 14.12 27.00
CA ASN A 355 15.52 14.18 27.24
C ASN A 355 15.18 14.80 28.59
N ARG A 356 15.96 14.54 29.65
CA ARG A 356 15.72 15.12 30.98
C ARG A 356 15.84 16.65 30.96
N ASP A 357 16.81 17.19 30.24
CA ASP A 357 17.00 18.63 30.10
C ASP A 357 15.88 19.26 29.24
N TYR A 358 15.35 18.55 28.26
CA TYR A 358 14.20 18.99 27.47
C TYR A 358 12.90 19.01 28.29
N PHE A 359 12.62 17.97 29.08
CA PHE A 359 11.34 17.80 29.76
C PHE A 359 11.21 18.59 31.05
N HIS A 360 12.31 18.95 31.71
CA HIS A 360 12.27 19.69 32.95
C HIS A 360 12.41 21.22 32.78
N VAL A 361 12.71 21.71 31.59
CA VAL A 361 13.08 23.12 31.38
C VAL A 361 12.05 23.92 30.59
N ASN A 362 11.10 23.28 29.86
CA ASN A 362 10.20 24.02 28.97
C ASN A 362 8.80 23.44 28.90
N ASP A 363 7.79 24.30 29.06
CA ASP A 363 6.38 24.04 28.73
C ASP A 363 6.14 23.82 27.21
N ASN A 364 7.15 24.05 26.36
CA ASN A 364 7.14 23.92 24.91
C ASN A 364 8.19 22.93 24.40
N VAL A 365 8.17 21.71 24.94
CA VAL A 365 9.11 20.64 24.57
C VAL A 365 9.09 20.37 23.06
N ASP A 366 7.91 20.35 22.47
CA ASP A 366 7.74 20.05 21.05
C ASP A 366 8.43 21.10 20.15
N GLU A 367 8.33 22.39 20.50
CA GLU A 367 8.97 23.46 19.73
C GLU A 367 10.51 23.42 19.83
N ALA A 368 11.04 23.16 21.01
CA ALA A 368 12.48 23.03 21.21
C ALA A 368 13.05 21.86 20.40
N TYR A 369 12.35 20.74 20.39
CA TYR A 369 12.71 19.56 19.64
C TYR A 369 12.66 19.79 18.12
N LEU A 370 11.63 20.49 17.64
CA LEU A 370 11.50 20.86 16.21
C LEU A 370 12.58 21.84 15.76
N ARG A 371 13.00 22.77 16.62
CA ARG A 371 14.11 23.67 16.32
C ARG A 371 15.42 22.92 16.11
N ASP A 372 15.72 21.93 16.96
CA ASP A 372 16.91 21.11 16.80
C ASP A 372 16.82 20.18 15.59
N TRP A 373 15.63 19.64 15.31
CA TRP A 373 15.37 18.94 14.07
C TRP A 373 15.59 19.83 12.84
N TRP A 374 15.10 21.08 12.86
CA TRP A 374 15.29 22.02 11.76
C TRP A 374 16.77 22.33 11.52
N LYS A 375 17.54 22.48 12.57
CA LYS A 375 18.99 22.63 12.47
C LYS A 375 19.66 21.44 11.77
N ASN A 376 19.16 20.23 12.02
CA ASN A 376 19.59 19.04 11.31
C ASN A 376 19.19 19.07 9.84
N VAL A 377 17.97 19.49 9.52
CA VAL A 377 17.51 19.70 8.14
C VAL A 377 18.41 20.71 7.42
N GLN A 378 18.73 21.85 8.05
CA GLN A 378 19.64 22.83 7.49
C GLN A 378 20.99 22.22 7.12
N ASN A 379 21.57 21.44 8.02
CA ASN A 379 22.88 20.82 7.81
C ASN A 379 22.89 19.74 6.70
N HIS A 380 21.88 18.88 6.65
CA HIS A 380 21.84 17.74 5.71
C HIS A 380 21.28 18.11 4.34
N GLN A 381 20.36 19.07 4.29
CA GLN A 381 19.67 19.47 3.07
C GLN A 381 20.16 20.82 2.53
N HIS A 382 21.17 21.40 3.18
CA HIS A 382 21.73 22.71 2.81
C HIS A 382 20.67 23.82 2.71
N VAL A 383 19.75 23.83 3.69
CA VAL A 383 18.68 24.83 3.79
C VAL A 383 19.23 26.08 4.49
N ASP A 384 19.10 27.24 3.88
CA ASP A 384 19.58 28.51 4.38
C ASP A 384 18.55 29.35 5.15
N MET A 385 17.33 28.80 5.36
CA MET A 385 16.26 29.44 6.12
C MET A 385 16.43 29.18 7.61
N SER A 386 16.44 30.23 8.44
CA SER A 386 16.49 30.12 9.90
C SER A 386 15.22 29.48 10.48
N TRP A 387 15.29 29.01 11.74
CA TRP A 387 14.11 28.50 12.45
C TRP A 387 13.01 29.54 12.59
N GLU A 388 13.36 30.81 12.91
CA GLU A 388 12.38 31.90 13.05
C GLU A 388 11.72 32.26 11.72
N GLU A 389 12.44 32.23 10.62
CA GLU A 389 11.88 32.38 9.28
C GLU A 389 10.96 31.21 8.92
N PHE A 390 11.38 29.98 9.22
CA PHE A 390 10.54 28.81 8.95
C PHE A 390 9.23 28.84 9.72
N LYS A 391 9.25 29.28 10.99
CA LYS A 391 8.03 29.53 11.76
C LYS A 391 7.17 30.63 11.16
N HIS A 392 7.81 31.73 10.74
CA HIS A 392 7.11 32.88 10.21
C HIS A 392 6.42 32.59 8.87
N TYR A 393 7.14 31.98 7.94
CA TYR A 393 6.61 31.67 6.60
C TYR A 393 5.79 30.38 6.57
N GLY A 394 5.93 29.50 7.54
CA GLY A 394 5.20 28.24 7.64
C GLY A 394 5.61 27.17 6.64
N VAL A 395 6.42 27.50 5.64
CA VAL A 395 6.83 26.58 4.59
C VAL A 395 8.19 26.93 4.03
N TYR A 396 9.03 25.92 3.83
CA TYR A 396 10.23 25.99 3.01
C TYR A 396 10.02 25.19 1.73
N LYS A 397 10.31 25.77 0.57
CA LYS A 397 10.19 25.10 -0.74
C LYS A 397 11.55 25.03 -1.41
N PHE A 398 11.92 23.84 -1.85
CA PHE A 398 13.06 23.68 -2.75
C PHE A 398 12.72 24.20 -4.14
N THR A 399 13.64 24.93 -4.73
CA THR A 399 13.55 25.43 -6.11
C THR A 399 14.57 24.71 -6.99
N PHE A 400 14.20 24.46 -8.22
CA PHE A 400 15.03 23.75 -9.19
C PHE A 400 15.04 24.50 -10.52
N ASP A 401 16.23 24.71 -11.07
CA ASP A 401 16.40 25.34 -12.38
C ASP A 401 15.98 24.44 -13.55
N GLN A 402 15.95 23.13 -13.31
CA GLN A 402 15.65 22.13 -14.31
C GLN A 402 14.65 21.08 -13.77
N PRO A 403 13.79 20.51 -14.64
CA PRO A 403 12.92 19.40 -14.26
C PRO A 403 13.72 18.23 -13.70
N GLN A 404 13.24 17.67 -12.59
CA GLN A 404 13.79 16.45 -12.03
C GLN A 404 13.32 15.24 -12.86
N ILE A 405 14.24 14.49 -13.40
CA ILE A 405 13.96 13.29 -14.21
C ILE A 405 14.69 12.12 -13.54
N ALA A 406 13.91 11.11 -13.14
CA ALA A 406 14.46 9.92 -12.53
C ALA A 406 15.46 9.23 -13.48
N PHE A 407 16.62 8.87 -12.94
CA PHE A 407 17.71 8.18 -13.65
C PHE A 407 18.31 8.92 -14.86
N ARG A 408 18.09 10.25 -14.98
CA ARG A 408 18.70 11.04 -16.06
C ARG A 408 20.23 10.85 -16.13
N ASN A 409 20.92 10.91 -15.00
CA ASN A 409 22.37 10.79 -14.96
C ASN A 409 22.84 9.41 -15.44
N GLN A 410 22.13 8.34 -15.08
CA GLN A 410 22.44 6.99 -15.55
C GLN A 410 22.31 6.88 -17.08
N ILE A 411 21.29 7.49 -17.64
CA ILE A 411 21.02 7.42 -19.07
C ILE A 411 21.92 8.38 -19.88
N GLU A 412 22.01 9.67 -19.48
CA GLU A 412 22.75 10.68 -20.22
C GLU A 412 24.26 10.63 -19.96
N LYS A 413 24.68 10.41 -18.71
CA LYS A 413 26.08 10.47 -18.30
C LYS A 413 26.74 9.09 -18.11
N GLY A 414 25.96 8.00 -18.17
CA GLY A 414 26.45 6.64 -17.96
C GLY A 414 26.83 6.31 -16.53
N GLU A 415 26.26 7.03 -15.55
CA GLU A 415 26.40 6.66 -14.14
C GLU A 415 25.81 5.26 -13.90
N ARG A 416 26.35 4.52 -12.92
CA ARG A 416 25.81 3.20 -12.56
C ARG A 416 24.47 3.35 -11.84
N PHE A 417 23.54 2.43 -12.12
CA PHE A 417 22.37 2.23 -11.26
C PHE A 417 22.80 1.64 -9.91
N GLN A 418 22.02 1.91 -8.87
CA GLN A 418 22.26 1.37 -7.52
C GLN A 418 21.72 -0.07 -7.41
N THR A 419 22.22 -0.93 -8.26
CA THR A 419 21.92 -2.36 -8.32
C THR A 419 23.23 -3.14 -8.32
N PRO A 420 23.27 -4.43 -7.95
CA PRO A 420 24.48 -5.24 -7.99
C PRO A 420 25.19 -5.21 -9.35
N SER A 421 24.46 -5.29 -10.45
CA SER A 421 25.00 -5.20 -11.81
C SER A 421 25.39 -3.79 -12.23
N GLY A 422 24.85 -2.76 -11.58
CA GLY A 422 24.95 -1.36 -12.02
C GLY A 422 24.08 -1.05 -13.24
N LYS A 423 23.14 -1.91 -13.60
CA LYS A 423 22.17 -1.79 -14.69
C LYS A 423 20.75 -1.90 -14.15
N ILE A 424 19.74 -1.70 -15.00
CA ILE A 424 18.35 -2.02 -14.72
C ILE A 424 18.21 -3.54 -14.71
N GLU A 425 17.98 -4.14 -13.54
CA GLU A 425 17.88 -5.59 -13.39
C GLU A 425 16.46 -6.09 -13.65
N ILE A 426 16.19 -6.53 -14.86
CA ILE A 426 14.95 -7.27 -15.18
C ILE A 426 15.05 -8.69 -14.63
N MET A 427 16.22 -9.31 -14.71
CA MET A 427 16.58 -10.45 -13.88
C MET A 427 17.30 -9.92 -12.63
N CYS A 428 16.67 -10.10 -11.48
CA CYS A 428 17.24 -9.70 -10.20
C CYS A 428 18.40 -10.63 -9.82
N THR A 429 19.58 -10.06 -9.68
CA THR A 429 20.82 -10.79 -9.35
C THR A 429 20.69 -11.57 -8.04
N GLU A 430 20.20 -10.92 -6.98
CA GLU A 430 20.07 -11.53 -5.66
C GLU A 430 19.09 -12.70 -5.68
N LEU A 431 17.91 -12.54 -6.29
CA LEU A 431 16.92 -13.62 -6.40
C LEU A 431 17.43 -14.80 -7.22
N ALA A 432 18.22 -14.56 -8.26
CA ALA A 432 18.82 -15.63 -9.08
C ALA A 432 19.90 -16.44 -8.35
N GLN A 433 20.54 -15.85 -7.35
CA GLN A 433 21.61 -16.48 -6.57
C GLN A 433 21.12 -17.22 -5.32
N ILE A 434 19.90 -16.97 -4.86
CA ILE A 434 19.35 -17.63 -3.67
C ILE A 434 18.84 -19.03 -4.03
N SER A 435 19.49 -20.08 -3.49
CA SER A 435 19.09 -21.48 -3.70
C SER A 435 17.94 -21.93 -2.81
N ASP A 436 17.85 -21.38 -1.60
CA ASP A 436 16.94 -21.84 -0.54
C ASP A 436 15.92 -20.75 -0.14
N TRP A 437 15.35 -20.09 -1.14
CA TRP A 437 14.32 -19.11 -0.87
C TRP A 437 13.13 -19.74 -0.12
N PRO A 438 12.73 -19.25 1.06
CA PRO A 438 11.59 -19.81 1.78
C PRO A 438 10.33 -19.77 0.90
N LYS A 439 9.72 -20.91 0.76
CA LYS A 439 8.41 -21.01 0.11
C LYS A 439 7.36 -20.51 1.10
N THR A 440 6.37 -19.80 0.59
CA THR A 440 5.16 -19.52 1.37
C THR A 440 4.49 -20.84 1.77
N LYS A 441 3.49 -20.80 2.66
CA LYS A 441 2.68 -21.99 3.00
C LYS A 441 2.04 -22.65 1.77
N TYR A 442 1.94 -21.92 0.66
CA TYR A 442 1.44 -22.43 -0.62
C TYR A 442 2.55 -22.96 -1.56
N GLY A 443 3.79 -22.98 -1.09
CA GLY A 443 4.91 -23.52 -1.86
C GLY A 443 5.51 -22.57 -2.90
N TYR A 444 5.14 -21.30 -2.89
CA TYR A 444 5.57 -20.32 -3.89
C TYR A 444 6.84 -19.58 -3.47
N HIS A 445 7.59 -19.13 -4.45
CA HIS A 445 8.77 -18.29 -4.29
C HIS A 445 8.72 -17.13 -5.30
N ILE A 446 9.53 -16.09 -5.08
CA ILE A 446 9.63 -14.96 -6.00
C ILE A 446 10.61 -15.35 -7.12
N PRO A 447 10.18 -15.41 -8.39
CA PRO A 447 11.07 -15.72 -9.51
C PRO A 447 12.09 -14.60 -9.75
N SER A 448 13.24 -14.92 -10.31
CA SER A 448 14.31 -13.95 -10.60
C SER A 448 13.91 -12.90 -11.65
N ILE A 449 13.06 -13.27 -12.61
CA ILE A 449 12.46 -12.38 -13.61
C ILE A 449 10.99 -12.10 -13.30
N PRO A 450 10.39 -11.00 -13.79
CA PRO A 450 8.95 -10.79 -13.65
C PRO A 450 8.15 -11.87 -14.40
N LYS A 451 7.18 -12.48 -13.71
CA LYS A 451 6.28 -13.50 -14.26
C LYS A 451 4.85 -13.21 -13.83
N TRP A 452 3.89 -13.63 -14.61
CA TRP A 452 2.52 -13.74 -14.10
C TRP A 452 2.37 -15.05 -13.32
N ILE A 453 1.76 -14.95 -12.16
CA ILE A 453 1.48 -16.06 -11.25
C ILE A 453 0.02 -15.93 -10.84
N GLU A 454 -0.73 -17.03 -10.95
CA GLU A 454 -2.14 -17.04 -10.56
C GLU A 454 -2.28 -16.71 -9.06
N PRO A 455 -3.08 -15.69 -8.69
CA PRO A 455 -3.30 -15.33 -7.29
C PRO A 455 -4.03 -16.42 -6.50
N PHE A 456 -3.95 -16.36 -5.18
CA PHE A 456 -4.62 -17.31 -4.25
C PHE A 456 -6.14 -17.35 -4.45
N GLU A 457 -6.73 -16.19 -4.75
CA GLU A 457 -8.12 -16.01 -5.11
C GLU A 457 -8.19 -15.09 -6.34
N SER A 458 -8.85 -15.56 -7.39
CA SER A 458 -9.02 -14.81 -8.64
C SER A 458 -10.28 -15.25 -9.36
N LEU A 459 -10.75 -14.44 -10.30
CA LEU A 459 -11.90 -14.81 -11.15
C LEU A 459 -11.63 -16.02 -12.07
N ASN A 460 -10.38 -16.45 -12.18
CA ASN A 460 -9.99 -17.67 -12.90
C ASN A 460 -9.91 -18.91 -11.96
N SER A 461 -10.05 -18.70 -10.66
CA SER A 461 -9.94 -19.77 -9.66
C SER A 461 -11.20 -20.64 -9.61
N PRO A 462 -11.09 -21.95 -9.35
CA PRO A 462 -12.23 -22.81 -9.07
C PRO A 462 -13.09 -22.36 -7.87
N LYS A 463 -12.57 -21.56 -6.97
CA LYS A 463 -13.28 -20.98 -5.83
C LYS A 463 -14.45 -20.07 -6.25
N THR A 464 -14.46 -19.57 -7.48
CA THR A 464 -15.56 -18.77 -8.05
C THR A 464 -16.88 -19.53 -8.14
N LYS A 465 -16.87 -20.87 -8.06
CA LYS A 465 -18.09 -21.67 -7.93
C LYS A 465 -18.84 -21.39 -6.62
N LYS A 466 -18.11 -21.00 -5.56
CA LYS A 466 -18.68 -20.69 -4.24
C LYS A 466 -18.77 -19.18 -4.02
N HIS A 467 -17.79 -18.43 -4.48
CA HIS A 467 -17.65 -17.00 -4.31
C HIS A 467 -17.39 -16.36 -5.69
N PRO A 468 -18.46 -16.02 -6.44
CA PRO A 468 -18.35 -15.68 -7.87
C PRO A 468 -17.84 -14.27 -8.17
N PHE A 469 -17.73 -13.41 -7.16
CA PHE A 469 -17.30 -12.03 -7.33
C PHE A 469 -15.92 -11.78 -6.75
N HIS A 470 -15.17 -10.90 -7.42
CA HIS A 470 -13.92 -10.39 -6.91
C HIS A 470 -14.17 -9.04 -6.21
N LEU A 471 -13.78 -8.93 -4.94
CA LEU A 471 -13.89 -7.69 -4.16
C LEU A 471 -12.58 -6.89 -4.23
N ILE A 472 -12.71 -5.60 -4.51
CA ILE A 472 -11.64 -4.61 -4.34
C ILE A 472 -12.07 -3.54 -3.32
N SER A 473 -11.10 -3.00 -2.58
CA SER A 473 -11.33 -2.04 -1.51
C SER A 473 -10.50 -0.76 -1.70
N PRO A 474 -10.89 0.13 -2.63
CA PRO A 474 -10.19 1.38 -2.85
C PRO A 474 -10.46 2.39 -1.73
N HIS A 475 -9.58 3.42 -1.66
CA HIS A 475 -9.79 4.55 -0.76
C HIS A 475 -11.07 5.34 -1.10
N PRO A 476 -11.88 5.74 -0.11
CA PRO A 476 -13.00 6.63 -0.32
C PRO A 476 -12.55 8.07 -0.54
N ARG A 477 -13.42 8.86 -1.17
CA ARG A 477 -13.14 10.27 -1.44
C ARG A 477 -13.22 11.17 -0.21
N TRP A 478 -14.06 10.80 0.75
CA TRP A 478 -14.45 11.63 1.89
C TRP A 478 -13.75 11.28 3.20
N ARG A 479 -12.97 10.22 3.21
CA ARG A 479 -12.17 9.76 4.36
C ARG A 479 -10.70 9.64 3.97
N THR A 480 -9.84 9.70 4.96
CA THR A 480 -8.44 9.27 4.84
C THR A 480 -8.29 8.00 5.68
N HIS A 481 -8.36 6.84 5.04
CA HIS A 481 -8.52 5.55 5.72
C HIS A 481 -9.75 5.58 6.64
N SER A 482 -9.62 5.26 7.93
CA SER A 482 -10.70 5.33 8.91
C SER A 482 -10.91 6.72 9.53
N ILE A 483 -10.02 7.70 9.26
CA ILE A 483 -10.13 9.07 9.77
C ILE A 483 -11.34 9.76 9.13
N PHE A 484 -12.11 10.47 9.95
CA PHE A 484 -13.36 11.17 9.62
C PHE A 484 -14.60 10.28 9.50
N HIS A 485 -14.50 8.97 9.72
CA HIS A 485 -15.69 8.13 9.74
C HIS A 485 -16.68 8.53 10.86
N ASN A 486 -16.18 9.04 12.00
CA ASN A 486 -16.97 9.55 13.11
C ASN A 486 -17.71 10.87 12.83
N ILE A 487 -17.53 11.50 11.66
CA ILE A 487 -18.17 12.77 11.33
C ILE A 487 -19.54 12.51 10.70
N GLY A 488 -20.64 12.78 11.45
CA GLY A 488 -22.01 12.48 11.07
C GLY A 488 -22.41 13.05 9.70
N TRP A 489 -22.17 14.34 9.47
CA TRP A 489 -22.58 14.99 8.22
C TRP A 489 -21.84 14.45 6.97
N LEU A 490 -20.62 13.91 7.13
CA LEU A 490 -19.93 13.24 6.02
C LEU A 490 -20.63 11.93 5.66
N ARG A 491 -21.09 11.16 6.65
CA ARG A 491 -21.81 9.90 6.42
C ARG A 491 -23.21 10.11 5.87
N GLU A 492 -23.91 11.17 6.28
CA GLU A 492 -25.18 11.57 5.68
C GLU A 492 -25.04 11.93 4.20
N THR A 493 -23.85 12.43 3.81
CA THR A 493 -23.57 12.82 2.42
C THR A 493 -23.02 11.65 1.59
N TYR A 494 -22.23 10.77 2.21
CA TYR A 494 -21.52 9.69 1.56
C TYR A 494 -21.71 8.39 2.34
N GLU A 495 -22.59 7.56 1.87
CA GLU A 495 -22.90 6.29 2.49
C GLU A 495 -21.80 5.25 2.21
N GLN A 496 -21.58 4.33 3.15
CA GLN A 496 -20.75 3.15 2.92
C GLN A 496 -21.58 2.13 2.16
N GLU A 497 -21.20 1.84 0.93
CA GLU A 497 -21.97 1.01 0.01
C GLU A 497 -21.11 -0.01 -0.73
N VAL A 498 -21.73 -1.03 -1.30
CA VAL A 498 -21.09 -1.92 -2.27
C VAL A 498 -21.50 -1.52 -3.69
N THR A 499 -20.52 -1.19 -4.51
CA THR A 499 -20.75 -0.98 -5.94
C THR A 499 -20.84 -2.32 -6.66
N ILE A 500 -21.87 -2.50 -7.45
CA ILE A 500 -22.11 -3.70 -8.28
C ILE A 500 -22.48 -3.29 -9.72
N ASN A 501 -22.00 -4.07 -10.70
CA ASN A 501 -22.35 -3.84 -12.09
C ASN A 501 -23.85 -4.06 -12.33
N ALA A 502 -24.48 -3.19 -13.17
CA ALA A 502 -25.90 -3.25 -13.45
C ALA A 502 -26.36 -4.58 -14.09
N SER A 503 -25.50 -5.29 -14.84
CA SER A 503 -25.83 -6.61 -15.38
C SER A 503 -25.86 -7.69 -14.29
N ASP A 504 -24.93 -7.64 -13.34
CA ASP A 504 -24.90 -8.57 -12.21
C ASP A 504 -26.07 -8.31 -11.25
N ALA A 505 -26.34 -7.04 -10.96
CA ALA A 505 -27.48 -6.63 -10.13
C ALA A 505 -28.82 -7.11 -10.70
N ARG A 506 -29.03 -6.97 -12.03
CA ARG A 506 -30.21 -7.53 -12.69
C ARG A 506 -30.33 -9.04 -12.55
N ARG A 507 -29.23 -9.77 -12.72
CA ARG A 507 -29.19 -11.25 -12.57
C ARG A 507 -29.51 -11.72 -11.15
N LEU A 508 -29.15 -10.92 -10.14
CA LEU A 508 -29.36 -11.20 -8.72
C LEU A 508 -30.62 -10.52 -8.16
N GLU A 509 -31.40 -9.83 -9.01
CA GLU A 509 -32.59 -9.06 -8.62
C GLU A 509 -32.31 -7.99 -7.55
N ILE A 510 -31.08 -7.48 -7.49
CA ILE A 510 -30.65 -6.40 -6.60
C ILE A 510 -30.94 -5.06 -7.27
N LYS A 511 -31.57 -4.15 -6.53
CA LYS A 511 -31.84 -2.77 -6.93
C LYS A 511 -30.93 -1.80 -6.21
N ASN A 512 -30.76 -0.62 -6.77
CA ASN A 512 -30.02 0.45 -6.12
C ASN A 512 -30.65 0.79 -4.77
N GLY A 513 -29.84 0.81 -3.70
CA GLY A 513 -30.30 1.06 -2.33
C GLY A 513 -30.81 -0.18 -1.59
N ASP A 514 -30.94 -1.36 -2.22
CA ASP A 514 -31.25 -2.58 -1.49
C ASP A 514 -30.15 -2.89 -0.47
N ILE A 515 -30.52 -3.28 0.74
CA ILE A 515 -29.56 -3.75 1.72
C ILE A 515 -29.14 -5.18 1.35
N VAL A 516 -27.82 -5.35 1.28
CA VAL A 516 -27.21 -6.62 0.88
C VAL A 516 -26.17 -7.07 1.89
N GLU A 517 -26.00 -8.37 2.00
CA GLU A 517 -24.84 -8.96 2.66
C GLU A 517 -23.81 -9.39 1.63
N VAL A 518 -22.55 -9.08 1.90
CA VAL A 518 -21.39 -9.55 1.13
C VAL A 518 -20.58 -10.46 2.06
N TRP A 519 -20.24 -11.66 1.59
CA TRP A 519 -19.60 -12.64 2.47
C TRP A 519 -18.63 -13.57 1.75
N ASN A 520 -17.78 -14.20 2.54
CA ASN A 520 -16.97 -15.37 2.17
C ASN A 520 -16.72 -16.27 3.40
N ASP A 521 -15.76 -17.18 3.32
CA ASP A 521 -15.45 -18.10 4.43
C ASP A 521 -14.82 -17.40 5.64
N ARG A 522 -14.40 -16.13 5.55
CA ARG A 522 -13.75 -15.37 6.61
C ARG A 522 -14.71 -14.49 7.40
N GLY A 523 -15.73 -13.96 6.74
CA GLY A 523 -16.66 -13.05 7.40
C GLY A 523 -17.81 -12.62 6.52
N LYS A 524 -18.59 -11.67 7.07
CA LYS A 524 -19.78 -11.10 6.43
C LYS A 524 -19.91 -9.63 6.79
N VAL A 525 -20.28 -8.82 5.80
CA VAL A 525 -20.58 -7.40 5.98
C VAL A 525 -21.92 -7.04 5.36
N VAL A 526 -22.61 -6.05 5.93
CA VAL A 526 -23.92 -5.57 5.47
C VAL A 526 -23.80 -4.13 5.02
N VAL A 527 -24.23 -3.85 3.79
CA VAL A 527 -24.13 -2.53 3.16
C VAL A 527 -25.28 -2.31 2.16
N PRO A 528 -25.68 -1.06 1.85
CA PRO A 528 -26.53 -0.79 0.71
C PRO A 528 -25.82 -1.01 -0.62
N ALA A 529 -26.56 -1.41 -1.64
CA ALA A 529 -26.03 -1.65 -2.99
C ALA A 529 -26.08 -0.37 -3.84
N TYR A 530 -24.97 -0.01 -4.46
CA TYR A 530 -24.89 1.01 -5.51
C TYR A 530 -24.75 0.34 -6.88
N VAL A 531 -25.83 0.40 -7.67
CA VAL A 531 -25.89 -0.25 -8.98
C VAL A 531 -25.44 0.72 -10.07
N THR A 532 -24.40 0.35 -10.83
CA THR A 532 -23.82 1.21 -11.87
C THR A 532 -23.15 0.41 -12.98
N GLU A 533 -23.00 1.02 -14.17
CA GLU A 533 -22.19 0.46 -15.25
C GLU A 533 -20.71 0.89 -15.19
N ARG A 534 -20.33 1.69 -14.19
CA ARG A 534 -18.94 2.16 -14.00
C ARG A 534 -18.03 1.15 -13.31
N CYS A 535 -18.50 -0.04 -13.01
CA CYS A 535 -17.73 -1.17 -12.53
C CYS A 535 -17.87 -2.31 -13.53
N MET A 536 -16.80 -3.04 -13.81
CA MET A 536 -16.88 -4.19 -14.71
C MET A 536 -17.72 -5.33 -14.08
N PRO A 537 -18.39 -6.18 -14.87
CA PRO A 537 -19.10 -7.35 -14.35
C PRO A 537 -18.18 -8.32 -13.60
N GLY A 538 -18.72 -8.96 -12.55
CA GLY A 538 -17.99 -9.90 -11.71
C GLY A 538 -17.10 -9.26 -10.64
N VAL A 539 -17.09 -7.93 -10.53
CA VAL A 539 -16.32 -7.18 -9.53
C VAL A 539 -17.26 -6.42 -8.61
N LEU A 540 -17.02 -6.52 -7.31
CA LEU A 540 -17.63 -5.71 -6.27
C LEU A 540 -16.62 -4.70 -5.73
N VAL A 541 -17.10 -3.53 -5.30
CA VAL A 541 -16.26 -2.50 -4.70
C VAL A 541 -16.86 -2.06 -3.38
N ILE A 542 -16.11 -2.21 -2.29
CA ILE A 542 -16.44 -1.64 -0.98
C ILE A 542 -15.26 -0.78 -0.55
N HIS A 543 -15.51 0.49 -0.26
CA HIS A 543 -14.43 1.39 0.16
C HIS A 543 -13.85 0.98 1.52
N GLU A 544 -12.51 1.01 1.66
CA GLU A 544 -11.83 0.71 2.93
C GLU A 544 -12.11 1.77 4.00
N GLY A 545 -11.81 1.46 5.27
CA GLY A 545 -11.79 2.42 6.38
C GLY A 545 -13.16 2.69 7.04
N SER A 546 -14.20 1.91 6.77
CA SER A 546 -15.44 1.96 7.55
C SER A 546 -15.20 1.39 8.94
N TRP A 547 -15.64 2.10 9.99
CA TRP A 547 -15.57 1.58 11.35
C TRP A 547 -16.50 0.39 11.51
N MET A 548 -16.01 -0.70 12.08
CA MET A 548 -16.82 -1.90 12.29
C MET A 548 -17.96 -1.66 13.30
N ASP A 549 -19.08 -2.32 13.07
CA ASP A 549 -20.23 -2.40 13.99
C ASP A 549 -20.76 -3.84 14.02
N LEU A 550 -20.20 -4.65 14.91
CA LEU A 550 -20.55 -6.07 15.02
C LEU A 550 -21.89 -6.26 15.74
N ASP A 551 -22.75 -7.10 15.18
CA ASP A 551 -23.89 -7.63 15.88
C ASP A 551 -23.52 -8.85 16.76
N GLU A 552 -24.51 -9.41 17.45
CA GLU A 552 -24.35 -10.57 18.35
C GLU A 552 -23.93 -11.85 17.62
N ASN A 553 -24.07 -11.91 16.31
CA ASN A 553 -23.67 -13.05 15.47
C ASN A 553 -22.29 -12.83 14.81
N GLY A 554 -21.61 -11.74 15.11
CA GLY A 554 -20.31 -11.39 14.54
C GLY A 554 -20.38 -10.88 13.09
N VAL A 555 -21.57 -10.43 12.64
CA VAL A 555 -21.75 -9.80 11.33
C VAL A 555 -21.46 -8.32 11.43
N ASP A 556 -20.57 -7.81 10.60
CA ASP A 556 -20.32 -6.37 10.53
C ASP A 556 -21.46 -5.66 9.78
N ARG A 557 -22.11 -4.73 10.47
CA ARG A 557 -23.28 -3.99 9.99
C ARG A 557 -22.91 -2.65 9.38
N SER A 558 -21.63 -2.31 9.32
CA SER A 558 -21.10 -1.01 8.85
C SER A 558 -20.29 -1.12 7.56
N GLY A 559 -20.02 -2.30 7.05
CA GLY A 559 -19.38 -2.52 5.75
C GLY A 559 -17.86 -2.34 5.76
N ASN A 560 -17.16 -2.83 6.80
CA ASN A 560 -15.71 -2.89 6.79
C ASN A 560 -15.24 -4.10 5.94
N PRO A 561 -14.61 -3.87 4.75
CA PRO A 561 -14.23 -4.96 3.86
C PRO A 561 -13.14 -5.88 4.43
N ASP A 562 -12.43 -5.46 5.49
CA ASP A 562 -11.32 -6.23 6.05
C ASP A 562 -11.78 -7.50 6.79
N PHE A 563 -13.08 -7.63 7.09
CA PHE A 563 -13.68 -8.91 7.48
C PHE A 563 -13.62 -9.98 6.38
N LEU A 564 -13.50 -9.56 5.12
CA LEU A 564 -13.49 -10.44 3.95
C LEU A 564 -12.09 -10.70 3.40
N THR A 565 -11.09 -9.94 3.84
CA THR A 565 -9.72 -10.01 3.32
C THR A 565 -8.96 -11.24 3.83
N LEU A 566 -7.96 -11.67 3.06
CA LEU A 566 -7.11 -12.80 3.38
C LEU A 566 -5.88 -12.35 4.16
N ASP A 567 -5.57 -13.03 5.25
CA ASP A 567 -4.40 -12.79 6.10
C ASP A 567 -3.11 -13.47 5.58
N GLU A 568 -3.05 -13.74 4.29
CA GLU A 568 -1.85 -14.25 3.62
C GLU A 568 -1.21 -13.13 2.79
N PRO A 569 0.00 -12.66 3.14
CA PRO A 569 0.68 -11.65 2.34
C PRO A 569 1.17 -12.21 1.02
N SER A 570 1.41 -11.34 0.07
CA SER A 570 2.19 -11.66 -1.11
C SER A 570 3.60 -12.14 -0.72
N PRO A 571 4.26 -13.01 -1.49
CA PRO A 571 5.60 -13.50 -1.18
C PRO A 571 6.63 -12.41 -0.87
N ALA A 572 6.57 -11.25 -1.51
CA ALA A 572 7.41 -10.09 -1.21
C ALA A 572 6.94 -9.29 0.04
N GLY A 573 5.87 -9.72 0.70
CA GLY A 573 5.39 -9.19 1.96
C GLY A 573 4.39 -8.05 1.87
N ALA A 574 3.85 -7.74 0.71
CA ALA A 574 2.74 -6.80 0.60
C ALA A 574 1.44 -7.42 1.11
N PHE A 575 0.60 -6.61 1.76
CA PHE A 575 -0.76 -7.03 2.10
C PHE A 575 -1.57 -7.30 0.83
N ALA A 576 -2.31 -8.40 0.80
CA ALA A 576 -3.12 -8.81 -0.34
C ALA A 576 -4.59 -8.39 -0.19
N TYR A 577 -4.84 -7.13 0.18
CA TYR A 577 -6.19 -6.58 0.44
C TYR A 577 -7.19 -6.79 -0.69
N ASN A 578 -6.72 -6.76 -1.94
CA ASN A 578 -7.57 -6.89 -3.12
C ASN A 578 -7.53 -8.31 -3.73
N THR A 579 -7.06 -9.31 -3.00
CA THR A 579 -7.13 -10.72 -3.40
C THR A 579 -8.25 -11.40 -2.63
N VAL A 580 -9.48 -11.10 -3.00
CA VAL A 580 -10.68 -11.50 -2.24
C VAL A 580 -11.76 -11.98 -3.19
N LEU A 581 -12.20 -13.23 -3.03
CA LEU A 581 -13.44 -13.72 -3.61
C LEU A 581 -14.55 -13.67 -2.58
N CYS A 582 -15.75 -13.28 -3.00
CA CYS A 582 -16.94 -13.17 -2.17
C CYS A 582 -18.22 -13.49 -2.95
N ASP A 583 -19.34 -13.56 -2.26
CA ASP A 583 -20.68 -13.61 -2.83
C ASP A 583 -21.53 -12.47 -2.26
N ILE A 584 -22.68 -12.19 -2.85
CA ILE A 584 -23.59 -11.10 -2.49
C ILE A 584 -25.04 -11.55 -2.64
N GLN A 585 -25.90 -11.18 -1.68
CA GLN A 585 -27.34 -11.37 -1.77
C GLN A 585 -28.08 -10.29 -0.97
N LYS A 586 -29.39 -10.13 -1.23
CA LYS A 586 -30.26 -9.29 -0.40
C LYS A 586 -30.41 -9.88 1.00
N THR A 587 -30.58 -9.01 1.98
CA THR A 587 -30.77 -9.39 3.38
C THR A 587 -31.81 -8.48 4.04
N ASP A 588 -32.48 -9.02 5.07
CA ASP A 588 -33.38 -8.26 5.95
C ASP A 588 -32.65 -7.59 7.13
N LEU A 589 -31.35 -7.78 7.22
CA LEU A 589 -30.53 -7.13 8.22
C LEU A 589 -30.43 -5.63 7.93
N ASP A 590 -30.39 -4.79 8.98
CA ASP A 590 -30.19 -3.34 8.83
C ASP A 590 -28.72 -3.01 8.60
N HIS A 591 -28.45 -2.03 7.78
CA HIS A 591 -27.14 -1.38 7.71
C HIS A 591 -27.00 -0.38 8.86
N ARG A 592 -25.81 -0.24 9.44
CA ARG A 592 -25.51 0.66 10.54
C ARG A 592 -24.23 1.44 10.26
N HIS A 593 -24.06 2.52 11.00
CA HIS A 593 -22.79 3.24 10.99
C HIS A 593 -21.96 2.81 12.21
N GLY A 594 -20.71 2.39 12.00
CA GLY A 594 -19.86 1.82 13.03
C GLY A 594 -19.65 2.67 14.28
N TRP A 595 -19.94 3.97 14.24
CA TRP A 595 -19.89 4.86 15.40
C TRP A 595 -21.11 4.75 16.32
N ASP A 596 -22.22 4.18 15.85
CA ASP A 596 -23.43 4.01 16.69
C ASP A 596 -23.13 3.08 17.87
N ALA A 597 -22.14 2.19 17.73
CA ALA A 597 -21.59 1.40 18.81
C ALA A 597 -21.05 2.25 19.97
N LEU A 598 -20.57 3.48 19.69
CA LEU A 598 -20.09 4.41 20.71
C LEU A 598 -21.22 5.06 21.51
N ALA A 599 -22.39 5.24 20.90
CA ALA A 599 -23.53 5.94 21.48
C ALA A 599 -24.44 5.02 22.31
N THR A 600 -24.29 3.71 22.19
CA THR A 600 -25.14 2.71 22.85
C THR A 600 -24.38 1.87 23.85
N SER A 601 -25.10 1.30 24.83
CA SER A 601 -24.56 0.32 25.79
C SER A 601 -23.94 -0.93 25.13
N ARG A 602 -24.03 -1.05 23.80
CA ARG A 602 -23.38 -2.09 22.99
C ARG A 602 -21.84 -2.07 23.10
N ALA A 603 -21.24 -0.92 23.39
CA ALA A 603 -19.81 -0.83 23.71
C ALA A 603 -19.39 -1.79 24.84
N HIS A 604 -20.33 -2.20 25.69
CA HIS A 604 -20.08 -3.18 26.75
C HIS A 604 -20.13 -4.65 26.28
N VAL A 605 -20.78 -4.93 25.13
CA VAL A 605 -20.92 -6.31 24.61
C VAL A 605 -19.62 -6.83 24.01
N PHE A 606 -18.75 -5.92 23.54
CA PHE A 606 -17.50 -6.27 22.85
C PHE A 606 -16.25 -6.17 23.73
N ARG A 607 -16.40 -6.01 25.06
CA ARG A 607 -15.26 -6.03 25.96
C ARG A 607 -14.62 -7.42 26.01
N ARG A 608 -13.30 -7.46 26.19
CA ARG A 608 -12.48 -8.68 26.28
C ARG A 608 -12.98 -9.72 27.29
N ASP A 609 -13.74 -9.29 28.29
CA ASP A 609 -14.24 -10.13 29.37
C ASP A 609 -15.54 -10.89 29.03
N LEU A 610 -16.06 -10.70 27.82
CA LEU A 610 -17.17 -11.45 27.24
C LEU A 610 -16.67 -12.32 26.08
#